data_32e27f12b88ec1ffb854fc439903e438
#
_entry.id   32e27f12b88ec1ffb854fc439903e438
#
_cell.length_a   1.000
_cell.length_b   1.000
_cell.length_c   1.000
_cell.angle_alpha   90.00
_cell.angle_beta   90.00
_cell.angle_gamma   90.00
#
_symmetry.space_group_name_H-M   'P 1'
#
loop_
_entity.id
_entity.type
_entity.pdbx_description
1 polymer ?
#
loop_
_entity_poly.entity_id
_entity_poly.type
_entity_poly.pdbx_seq_one_letter_code
_entity_poly.pdbx_strand_id
1 'polypeptide(L)'
;MGTCFCKDRIEEREPYLAPRSRRATVCERNSKNILAEQVNKLVLDTLAMIGSIVDNEQDPPMAMVCLHSIADKEAGWIQVVESMVDVIPMDHPLGPSVITLLLDDCPLPSKDSVIKVSKLFDLSMSGGEDSARHRNICVILGCMAEKLAGPSSVAILSKDTLHYLINNLISSPDLHVILFSLIALEKFAQTSENKATIKKKLSSHPVNPLYKFEALCSSESCLERQVGFCARWCLDNLFVSNERKYSYETVDLTGIEVMLNTRDVSEYLKISPDGLEARCDSYSFESVRCTFQVDNGVWYYETLIITSGIMQIGWATKDSTFLNHEGYGIGDDEFSLAYDGCRRLVWHGARSHAVPDKPCINDSTNNTERSMSQWESGSILGCLLDLNKMEISFSLDGVEVVVCTQLFEHAKSGFFAAASFMSFQQCKFNFGSEPFKYPPTDRAFKSFNSIAKLNPEEKIVLPRHLYLEQLRKLSIHEDSCTLCFDKRATVTLHPCQHRGFCVDCSKLLLHCPMCRSMIYKSEQEEISS
;
A
#
# COMPACT_ATOMS: atom_id res chain seq x y z
N MET A 1 43.73 -26.14 22.94
CA MET A 1 44.14 -26.17 24.33
C MET A 1 43.00 -25.61 25.14
N GLY A 2 42.37 -26.51 25.83
CA GLY A 2 41.23 -26.27 26.67
C GLY A 2 41.63 -25.79 28.06
N THR A 3 40.70 -25.22 28.74
CA THR A 3 40.57 -25.30 30.19
C THR A 3 39.10 -25.22 30.58
N CYS A 4 38.67 -26.33 31.08
CA CYS A 4 37.46 -26.57 31.84
C CYS A 4 37.61 -25.93 33.21
N PHE A 5 36.58 -25.22 33.73
CA PHE A 5 36.47 -24.97 35.16
C PHE A 5 35.08 -25.32 35.69
N CYS A 6 35.17 -25.99 36.81
CA CYS A 6 34.15 -26.76 37.52
C CYS A 6 33.04 -25.95 38.14
N LYS A 7 31.95 -26.67 38.33
CA LYS A 7 30.80 -26.36 39.19
C LYS A 7 31.19 -26.17 40.65
N ASP A 8 30.73 -25.09 41.26
CA ASP A 8 30.44 -25.06 42.70
C ASP A 8 28.95 -24.85 42.91
N ARG A 9 28.33 -25.82 43.55
CA ARG A 9 26.96 -25.77 44.03
C ARG A 9 26.94 -24.85 45.23
N ILE A 10 26.26 -23.71 45.12
CA ILE A 10 25.81 -22.95 46.26
C ILE A 10 24.29 -23.18 46.37
N GLU A 11 23.89 -23.80 47.50
CA GLU A 11 22.49 -23.90 47.92
C GLU A 11 22.00 -22.51 48.27
N GLU A 12 21.23 -21.86 47.40
CA GLU A 12 20.49 -20.65 47.73
C GLU A 12 19.19 -21.04 48.45
N ARG A 13 19.13 -20.67 49.72
CA ARG A 13 17.90 -20.63 50.52
C ARG A 13 16.93 -19.62 49.88
N GLU A 14 15.71 -20.05 49.58
CA GLU A 14 14.63 -19.17 49.17
C GLU A 14 14.46 -18.01 50.15
N PRO A 15 14.49 -16.74 49.71
CA PRO A 15 14.13 -15.63 50.56
C PRO A 15 12.61 -15.59 50.74
N TYR A 16 12.16 -15.58 51.97
CA TYR A 16 10.79 -15.29 52.38
C TYR A 16 10.34 -13.99 51.72
N LEU A 17 9.39 -14.06 50.78
CA LEU A 17 8.72 -12.90 50.18
C LEU A 17 7.81 -12.26 51.24
N ALA A 18 8.27 -11.17 51.82
CA ALA A 18 7.42 -10.28 52.59
C ALA A 18 6.27 -9.74 51.72
N PRO A 19 5.05 -9.55 52.22
CA PRO A 19 3.94 -9.05 51.44
C PRO A 19 4.28 -7.64 50.91
N ARG A 20 4.31 -7.50 49.57
CA ARG A 20 4.50 -6.22 48.88
C ARG A 20 3.51 -5.19 49.43
N SER A 21 4.00 -4.12 50.00
CA SER A 21 3.19 -3.09 50.62
C SER A 21 2.26 -2.43 49.57
N ARG A 22 1.03 -2.07 49.95
CA ARG A 22 0.07 -1.33 49.11
C ARG A 22 0.66 -0.04 48.51
N ARG A 23 1.67 0.55 49.12
CA ARG A 23 2.39 1.74 48.63
C ARG A 23 3.26 1.44 47.40
N ALA A 24 3.92 0.28 47.30
CA ALA A 24 4.72 -0.09 46.13
C ALA A 24 3.85 -0.30 44.89
N THR A 25 2.69 -0.95 45.05
CA THR A 25 1.72 -1.15 43.97
C THR A 25 1.08 0.14 43.47
N VAL A 26 0.87 1.14 44.33
CA VAL A 26 0.35 2.46 43.90
C VAL A 26 1.43 3.27 43.18
N CYS A 27 2.68 3.21 43.60
CA CYS A 27 3.79 3.89 42.94
C CYS A 27 4.09 3.27 41.56
N GLU A 28 4.05 1.95 41.43
CA GLU A 28 4.20 1.25 40.15
C GLU A 28 3.04 1.53 39.19
N ARG A 29 1.80 1.65 39.68
CA ARG A 29 0.64 2.06 38.86
C ARG A 29 0.77 3.49 38.37
N ASN A 30 1.16 4.42 39.25
CA ASN A 30 1.34 5.82 38.86
C ASN A 30 2.46 5.99 37.81
N SER A 31 3.58 5.29 37.95
CA SER A 31 4.67 5.36 36.97
C SER A 31 4.27 4.73 35.62
N LYS A 32 3.49 3.66 35.63
CA LYS A 32 2.93 3.08 34.38
C LYS A 32 1.95 4.01 33.67
N ASN A 33 1.07 4.68 34.43
CA ASN A 33 0.12 5.63 33.87
C ASN A 33 0.83 6.85 33.27
N ILE A 34 1.86 7.39 33.92
CA ILE A 34 2.66 8.51 33.39
C ILE A 34 3.36 8.11 32.09
N LEU A 35 3.91 6.90 32.01
CA LEU A 35 4.54 6.40 30.79
C LEU A 35 3.50 6.21 29.67
N ALA A 36 2.31 5.68 29.96
CA ALA A 36 1.24 5.52 28.99
C ALA A 36 0.80 6.88 28.41
N GLU A 37 0.60 7.90 29.25
CA GLU A 37 0.26 9.26 28.80
C GLU A 37 1.35 9.87 27.91
N GLN A 38 2.62 9.61 28.20
CA GLN A 38 3.75 10.06 27.37
C GLN A 38 3.74 9.37 26.00
N VAL A 39 3.51 8.05 25.94
CA VAL A 39 3.42 7.31 24.67
C VAL A 39 2.22 7.78 23.85
N ASN A 40 1.06 7.98 24.48
CA ASN A 40 -0.13 8.51 23.84
C ASN A 40 0.14 9.87 23.16
N LYS A 41 0.84 10.75 23.87
CA LYS A 41 1.22 12.05 23.33
C LYS A 41 2.16 11.89 22.14
N LEU A 42 3.18 11.04 22.21
CA LEU A 42 4.13 10.82 21.10
C LEU A 42 3.44 10.26 19.84
N VAL A 43 2.45 9.36 20.01
CA VAL A 43 1.66 8.85 18.88
C VAL A 43 0.84 9.98 18.24
N LEU A 44 0.19 10.82 19.03
CA LEU A 44 -0.57 11.97 18.51
C LEU A 44 0.34 13.03 17.90
N ASP A 45 1.51 13.30 18.48
CA ASP A 45 2.50 14.21 17.93
C ASP A 45 3.00 13.70 16.55
N THR A 46 3.22 12.38 16.40
CA THR A 46 3.56 11.79 15.10
C THR A 46 2.43 11.95 14.08
N LEU A 47 1.18 11.70 14.49
CA LEU A 47 0.01 11.89 13.63
C LEU A 47 -0.13 13.34 13.15
N ALA A 48 0.09 14.31 14.04
CA ALA A 48 0.05 15.73 13.70
C ALA A 48 1.18 16.14 12.75
N MET A 49 2.37 15.53 12.91
CA MET A 49 3.55 15.91 12.11
C MET A 49 3.61 15.24 10.74
N ILE A 50 2.97 14.09 10.53
CA ILE A 50 3.08 13.34 9.26
C ILE A 50 2.59 14.16 8.06
N GLY A 51 1.58 15.00 8.26
CA GLY A 51 1.11 15.95 7.24
C GLY A 51 2.09 17.09 6.95
N SER A 52 3.07 17.34 7.83
CA SER A 52 4.07 18.42 7.68
C SER A 52 5.45 17.91 7.24
N ILE A 53 5.64 16.61 7.08
CA ILE A 53 6.88 16.06 6.52
C ILE A 53 6.92 16.37 5.04
N VAL A 54 7.85 17.26 4.66
CA VAL A 54 7.89 17.90 3.34
C VAL A 54 9.07 17.39 2.51
N ASP A 55 9.96 16.60 3.09
CA ASP A 55 11.20 16.16 2.45
C ASP A 55 11.53 14.73 2.88
N ASN A 56 11.79 13.85 1.90
CA ASN A 56 12.19 12.47 2.16
C ASN A 56 13.61 12.36 2.77
N GLU A 57 14.40 13.43 2.66
CA GLU A 57 15.75 13.52 3.26
C GLU A 57 15.72 14.08 4.71
N GLN A 58 14.56 14.45 5.22
CA GLN A 58 14.43 14.94 6.59
C GLN A 58 14.67 13.82 7.60
N ASP A 59 15.38 14.15 8.67
CA ASP A 59 15.47 13.25 9.84
C ASP A 59 14.08 12.89 10.35
N PRO A 60 13.85 11.63 10.76
CA PRO A 60 12.58 11.23 11.34
C PRO A 60 12.16 12.17 12.48
N PRO A 61 10.88 12.52 12.60
CA PRO A 61 10.39 13.34 13.69
C PRO A 61 10.84 12.79 15.05
N MET A 62 11.23 13.65 15.98
CA MET A 62 11.71 13.24 17.30
C MET A 62 10.72 12.33 18.03
N ALA A 63 9.40 12.52 17.82
CA ALA A 63 8.36 11.65 18.36
C ALA A 63 8.51 10.21 17.88
N MET A 64 8.80 9.99 16.58
CA MET A 64 9.05 8.65 16.02
C MET A 64 10.33 8.03 16.59
N VAL A 65 11.41 8.79 16.68
CA VAL A 65 12.68 8.32 17.27
C VAL A 65 12.48 7.87 18.73
N CYS A 66 11.69 8.63 19.50
CA CYS A 66 11.34 8.26 20.86
C CYS A 66 10.48 6.99 20.93
N LEU A 67 9.46 6.87 20.05
CA LEU A 67 8.61 5.68 19.97
C LEU A 67 9.40 4.45 19.58
N HIS A 68 10.30 4.56 18.61
CA HIS A 68 11.22 3.48 18.22
C HIS A 68 12.07 3.02 19.41
N SER A 69 12.70 3.95 20.12
CA SER A 69 13.51 3.64 21.30
C SER A 69 12.70 3.00 22.45
N ILE A 70 11.43 3.37 22.62
CA ILE A 70 10.53 2.72 23.58
C ILE A 70 10.21 1.30 23.12
N ALA A 71 9.96 1.11 21.82
CA ALA A 71 9.59 -0.16 21.21
C ALA A 71 10.75 -1.18 21.13
N ASP A 72 12.00 -0.78 21.35
CA ASP A 72 13.14 -1.70 21.47
C ASP A 72 12.95 -2.76 22.57
N LYS A 73 12.14 -2.44 23.58
CA LYS A 73 11.78 -3.37 24.65
C LYS A 73 10.39 -3.94 24.42
N GLU A 74 10.23 -5.25 24.61
CA GLU A 74 8.94 -5.93 24.43
C GLU A 74 7.76 -5.25 25.12
N ALA A 75 7.93 -4.84 26.37
CA ALA A 75 6.89 -4.14 27.13
C ALA A 75 6.56 -2.76 26.54
N GLY A 76 7.57 -2.06 26.03
CA GLY A 76 7.41 -0.77 25.36
C GLY A 76 6.73 -0.93 24.01
N TRP A 77 7.11 -1.93 23.22
CA TRP A 77 6.46 -2.25 21.95
C TRP A 77 4.96 -2.50 22.13
N ILE A 78 4.58 -3.32 23.13
CA ILE A 78 3.17 -3.58 23.47
C ILE A 78 2.47 -2.25 23.82
N GLN A 79 3.10 -1.38 24.59
CA GLN A 79 2.52 -0.10 25.00
C GLN A 79 2.33 0.86 23.83
N VAL A 80 3.27 0.90 22.85
CA VAL A 80 3.12 1.69 21.61
C VAL A 80 1.93 1.18 20.81
N VAL A 81 1.76 -0.14 20.68
CA VAL A 81 0.63 -0.74 20.00
C VAL A 81 -0.70 -0.44 20.68
N GLU A 82 -0.78 -0.57 22.02
CA GLU A 82 -1.98 -0.21 22.79
C GLU A 82 -2.33 1.27 22.60
N SER A 83 -1.34 2.15 22.66
CA SER A 83 -1.54 3.58 22.44
C SER A 83 -2.11 3.87 21.04
N MET A 84 -1.57 3.26 19.98
CA MET A 84 -2.10 3.44 18.63
C MET A 84 -3.56 3.02 18.51
N VAL A 85 -3.96 1.94 19.20
CA VAL A 85 -5.35 1.48 19.24
C VAL A 85 -6.26 2.51 19.92
N ASP A 86 -5.81 3.08 21.02
CA ASP A 86 -6.66 3.87 21.90
C ASP A 86 -6.76 5.35 21.51
N VAL A 87 -5.70 5.94 20.92
CA VAL A 87 -5.67 7.40 20.73
C VAL A 87 -5.85 7.88 19.30
N ILE A 88 -5.67 7.01 18.28
CA ILE A 88 -5.81 7.45 16.88
C ILE A 88 -7.29 7.59 16.53
N PRO A 89 -7.77 8.82 16.25
CA PRO A 89 -9.20 9.09 16.06
C PRO A 89 -9.72 8.55 14.71
N MET A 90 -11.03 8.33 14.63
CA MET A 90 -11.69 7.77 13.43
C MET A 90 -11.65 8.70 12.24
N ASP A 91 -11.84 9.96 12.48
CA ASP A 91 -12.03 11.01 11.47
C ASP A 91 -10.72 11.52 10.85
N HIS A 92 -9.56 11.16 11.42
CA HIS A 92 -8.28 11.61 10.88
C HIS A 92 -7.90 10.78 9.63
N PRO A 93 -7.78 11.39 8.43
CA PRO A 93 -7.58 10.66 7.17
C PRO A 93 -6.25 9.88 7.10
N LEU A 94 -5.24 10.32 7.82
CA LEU A 94 -3.92 9.67 7.88
C LEU A 94 -3.77 8.69 9.06
N GLY A 95 -4.81 8.52 9.90
CA GLY A 95 -4.74 7.65 11.07
C GLY A 95 -4.26 6.22 10.76
N PRO A 96 -4.89 5.50 9.83
CA PRO A 96 -4.43 4.16 9.42
C PRO A 96 -3.01 4.14 8.87
N SER A 97 -2.63 5.15 8.09
CA SER A 97 -1.29 5.25 7.49
C SER A 97 -0.20 5.47 8.54
N VAL A 98 -0.50 6.25 9.60
CA VAL A 98 0.44 6.45 10.73
C VAL A 98 0.63 5.15 11.51
N ILE A 99 -0.42 4.35 11.73
CA ILE A 99 -0.28 3.03 12.35
C ILE A 99 0.69 2.16 11.54
N THR A 100 0.52 2.14 10.22
CA THR A 100 1.39 1.36 9.33
C THR A 100 2.82 1.85 9.39
N LEU A 101 3.04 3.17 9.30
CA LEU A 101 4.35 3.79 9.37
C LEU A 101 5.06 3.48 10.69
N LEU A 102 4.40 3.67 11.82
CA LEU A 102 4.97 3.41 13.14
C LEU A 102 5.28 1.93 13.36
N LEU A 103 4.41 1.03 12.88
CA LEU A 103 4.68 -0.41 12.96
C LEU A 103 5.83 -0.83 12.03
N ASP A 104 6.00 -0.17 10.89
CA ASP A 104 7.12 -0.45 10.00
C ASP A 104 8.45 0.07 10.57
N ASP A 105 8.46 1.26 11.15
CA ASP A 105 9.63 1.84 11.81
C ASP A 105 10.04 1.05 13.07
N CYS A 106 9.09 0.54 13.85
CA CYS A 106 9.37 -0.19 15.08
C CYS A 106 10.09 -1.52 14.83
N PRO A 107 10.97 -1.97 15.77
CA PRO A 107 11.61 -3.29 15.70
C PRO A 107 10.60 -4.43 15.53
N LEU A 108 11.03 -5.50 14.84
CA LEU A 108 10.19 -6.69 14.66
C LEU A 108 9.84 -7.31 16.03
N PRO A 109 8.54 -7.45 16.34
CA PRO A 109 8.13 -8.04 17.61
C PRO A 109 8.43 -9.55 17.64
N SER A 110 8.62 -10.08 18.84
CA SER A 110 8.65 -11.51 19.04
C SER A 110 7.25 -12.12 18.80
N LYS A 111 7.21 -13.41 18.43
CA LYS A 111 5.93 -14.13 18.28
C LYS A 111 5.09 -14.05 19.57
N ASP A 112 5.74 -14.12 20.74
CA ASP A 112 5.06 -14.07 22.03
C ASP A 112 4.48 -12.68 22.30
N SER A 113 5.17 -11.61 21.91
CA SER A 113 4.65 -10.23 21.99
C SER A 113 3.38 -10.06 21.20
N VAL A 114 3.36 -10.56 19.97
CA VAL A 114 2.17 -10.48 19.09
C VAL A 114 0.99 -11.28 19.64
N ILE A 115 1.23 -12.48 20.17
CA ILE A 115 0.19 -13.28 20.83
C ILE A 115 -0.34 -12.58 22.08
N LYS A 116 0.53 -11.89 22.85
CA LYS A 116 0.09 -11.10 24.00
C LYS A 116 -0.81 -9.94 23.58
N VAL A 117 -0.43 -9.19 22.54
CA VAL A 117 -1.21 -8.07 22.01
C VAL A 117 -2.58 -8.54 21.49
N SER A 118 -2.64 -9.65 20.73
CA SER A 118 -3.92 -10.18 20.25
C SER A 118 -4.87 -10.59 21.38
N LYS A 119 -4.33 -10.99 22.54
CA LYS A 119 -5.13 -11.29 23.74
C LYS A 119 -5.56 -10.01 24.49
N LEU A 120 -4.75 -8.95 24.46
CA LEU A 120 -5.07 -7.67 25.08
C LEU A 120 -6.19 -6.91 24.37
N PHE A 121 -6.39 -7.16 23.07
CA PHE A 121 -7.42 -6.49 22.29
C PHE A 121 -8.86 -6.88 22.67
N ASP A 122 -9.05 -7.88 23.53
CA ASP A 122 -10.38 -8.40 23.90
C ASP A 122 -11.31 -8.58 22.69
N LEU A 123 -10.90 -9.44 21.76
CA LEU A 123 -11.59 -9.68 20.48
C LEU A 123 -12.99 -10.31 20.65
N SER A 124 -13.45 -10.56 21.88
CA SER A 124 -14.80 -11.04 22.20
C SER A 124 -15.86 -9.93 22.12
N MET A 125 -15.45 -8.66 22.23
CA MET A 125 -16.33 -7.49 22.18
C MET A 125 -16.59 -7.10 20.71
N SER A 126 -17.53 -7.76 20.05
CA SER A 126 -17.99 -7.35 18.72
C SER A 126 -19.18 -6.39 18.83
N GLY A 127 -19.07 -5.21 18.22
CA GLY A 127 -20.20 -4.27 18.07
C GLY A 127 -20.39 -3.30 19.24
N GLY A 128 -19.31 -2.88 19.90
CA GLY A 128 -19.34 -1.90 20.96
C GLY A 128 -19.26 -0.44 20.50
N GLU A 129 -19.35 0.48 21.44
CA GLU A 129 -19.44 1.92 21.29
C GLU A 129 -18.19 2.61 20.67
N ASP A 130 -17.08 1.88 20.40
CA ASP A 130 -15.80 2.43 19.94
C ASP A 130 -15.35 1.87 18.58
N SER A 131 -15.96 2.37 17.51
CA SER A 131 -15.59 2.00 16.14
C SER A 131 -14.14 2.38 15.79
N ALA A 132 -13.58 3.46 16.36
CA ALA A 132 -12.20 3.88 16.11
C ALA A 132 -11.22 2.81 16.62
N ARG A 133 -11.44 2.32 17.83
CA ARG A 133 -10.66 1.24 18.41
C ARG A 133 -10.70 -0.03 17.54
N HIS A 134 -11.88 -0.44 17.11
CA HIS A 134 -12.05 -1.63 16.24
C HIS A 134 -11.36 -1.46 14.89
N ARG A 135 -11.48 -0.28 14.25
CA ARG A 135 -10.75 0.04 13.02
C ARG A 135 -9.24 -0.05 13.24
N ASN A 136 -8.70 0.56 14.31
CA ASN A 136 -7.27 0.55 14.62
C ASN A 136 -6.74 -0.87 14.88
N ILE A 137 -7.48 -1.70 15.60
CA ILE A 137 -7.17 -3.12 15.80
C ILE A 137 -7.04 -3.84 14.45
N CYS A 138 -8.01 -3.64 13.53
CA CYS A 138 -7.96 -4.27 12.21
C CYS A 138 -6.74 -3.83 11.40
N VAL A 139 -6.37 -2.53 11.42
CA VAL A 139 -5.16 -2.02 10.79
C VAL A 139 -3.91 -2.72 11.34
N ILE A 140 -3.78 -2.77 12.66
CA ILE A 140 -2.63 -3.38 13.35
C ILE A 140 -2.54 -4.88 13.01
N LEU A 141 -3.64 -5.61 13.07
CA LEU A 141 -3.68 -7.03 12.71
C LEU A 141 -3.22 -7.26 11.27
N GLY A 142 -3.67 -6.41 10.33
CA GLY A 142 -3.23 -6.45 8.94
C GLY A 142 -1.74 -6.18 8.77
N CYS A 143 -1.21 -5.13 9.42
CA CYS A 143 0.22 -4.81 9.37
C CYS A 143 1.09 -5.92 9.96
N MET A 144 0.66 -6.51 11.09
CA MET A 144 1.38 -7.65 11.68
C MET A 144 1.35 -8.88 10.75
N ALA A 145 0.23 -9.15 10.07
CA ALA A 145 0.13 -10.26 9.13
C ALA A 145 1.10 -10.12 7.96
N GLU A 146 1.31 -8.88 7.48
CA GLU A 146 2.24 -8.54 6.41
C GLU A 146 3.70 -8.61 6.88
N LYS A 147 4.02 -7.97 8.00
CA LYS A 147 5.38 -7.87 8.56
C LYS A 147 5.92 -9.24 9.04
N LEU A 148 5.05 -10.12 9.52
CA LEU A 148 5.39 -11.42 10.10
C LEU A 148 4.91 -12.58 9.21
N ALA A 149 5.27 -12.55 7.92
CA ALA A 149 4.88 -13.59 6.96
C ALA A 149 5.23 -15.04 7.41
N GLY A 150 4.55 -16.03 6.83
CA GLY A 150 4.80 -17.45 7.09
C GLY A 150 4.24 -17.97 8.43
N PRO A 151 5.00 -18.81 9.18
CA PRO A 151 4.49 -19.50 10.39
C PRO A 151 4.04 -18.53 11.49
N SER A 152 4.63 -17.35 11.58
CA SER A 152 4.23 -16.34 12.56
C SER A 152 2.88 -15.74 12.22
N SER A 153 2.62 -15.45 10.95
CA SER A 153 1.30 -14.99 10.48
C SER A 153 0.21 -16.04 10.75
N VAL A 154 0.52 -17.34 10.56
CA VAL A 154 -0.41 -18.45 10.89
C VAL A 154 -0.75 -18.47 12.38
N ALA A 155 0.26 -18.25 13.24
CA ALA A 155 0.04 -18.26 14.68
C ALA A 155 -0.81 -17.07 15.18
N ILE A 156 -0.75 -15.93 14.50
CA ILE A 156 -1.54 -14.72 14.83
C ILE A 156 -3.00 -14.88 14.41
N LEU A 157 -3.25 -15.54 13.26
CA LEU A 157 -4.60 -15.83 12.81
C LEU A 157 -5.23 -16.95 13.66
N SER A 158 -5.33 -16.72 14.96
CA SER A 158 -6.02 -17.61 15.88
C SER A 158 -7.51 -17.78 15.50
N LYS A 159 -8.18 -18.75 16.10
CA LYS A 159 -9.64 -18.92 15.90
C LYS A 159 -10.41 -17.66 16.31
N ASP A 160 -9.99 -17.01 17.38
CA ASP A 160 -10.65 -15.80 17.90
C ASP A 160 -10.39 -14.61 16.98
N THR A 161 -9.14 -14.42 16.49
CA THR A 161 -8.79 -13.38 15.51
C THR A 161 -9.58 -13.55 14.21
N LEU A 162 -9.65 -14.76 13.67
CA LEU A 162 -10.42 -15.05 12.47
C LEU A 162 -11.93 -14.82 12.70
N HIS A 163 -12.46 -15.27 13.84
CA HIS A 163 -13.86 -15.06 14.18
C HIS A 163 -14.19 -13.57 14.28
N TYR A 164 -13.35 -12.80 14.96
CA TYR A 164 -13.47 -11.35 15.10
C TYR A 164 -13.54 -10.66 13.73
N LEU A 165 -12.54 -10.89 12.85
CA LEU A 165 -12.51 -10.26 11.54
C LEU A 165 -13.71 -10.63 10.66
N ILE A 166 -14.12 -11.90 10.65
CA ILE A 166 -15.30 -12.34 9.90
C ILE A 166 -16.59 -11.77 10.49
N ASN A 167 -16.69 -11.70 11.83
CA ASN A 167 -17.87 -11.13 12.48
C ASN A 167 -18.03 -9.64 12.18
N ASN A 168 -16.94 -8.90 12.10
CA ASN A 168 -16.96 -7.50 11.66
C ASN A 168 -17.58 -7.35 10.27
N LEU A 169 -17.31 -8.26 9.32
CA LEU A 169 -17.92 -8.22 7.99
C LEU A 169 -19.44 -8.47 8.01
N ILE A 170 -19.93 -9.18 9.01
CA ILE A 170 -21.34 -9.61 9.07
C ILE A 170 -22.19 -8.66 9.90
N SER A 171 -21.64 -8.21 11.02
CA SER A 171 -22.40 -7.58 12.10
C SER A 171 -22.00 -6.15 12.40
N SER A 172 -20.85 -5.65 11.90
CA SER A 172 -20.45 -4.26 12.15
C SER A 172 -21.39 -3.29 11.41
N PRO A 173 -21.89 -2.25 12.09
CA PRO A 173 -22.61 -1.16 11.43
C PRO A 173 -21.67 -0.16 10.75
N ASP A 174 -20.37 -0.16 11.09
CA ASP A 174 -19.38 0.82 10.65
C ASP A 174 -18.58 0.30 9.45
N LEU A 175 -18.66 1.03 8.33
CA LEU A 175 -17.99 0.67 7.09
C LEU A 175 -16.46 0.77 7.17
N HIS A 176 -15.89 1.60 8.05
CA HIS A 176 -14.43 1.64 8.25
C HIS A 176 -13.94 0.36 8.93
N VAL A 177 -14.69 -0.15 9.90
CA VAL A 177 -14.36 -1.44 10.55
C VAL A 177 -14.46 -2.58 9.54
N ILE A 178 -15.47 -2.57 8.67
CA ILE A 178 -15.63 -3.55 7.58
C ILE A 178 -14.45 -3.46 6.61
N LEU A 179 -14.12 -2.25 6.14
CA LEU A 179 -13.02 -1.99 5.22
C LEU A 179 -11.69 -2.55 5.74
N PHE A 180 -11.31 -2.18 6.96
CA PHE A 180 -10.03 -2.61 7.52
C PHE A 180 -10.03 -4.07 7.97
N SER A 181 -11.19 -4.67 8.25
CA SER A 181 -11.31 -6.12 8.41
C SER A 181 -11.08 -6.88 7.09
N LEU A 182 -11.58 -6.36 5.95
CA LEU A 182 -11.30 -6.90 4.62
C LEU A 182 -9.81 -6.84 4.30
N ILE A 183 -9.17 -5.68 4.54
CA ILE A 183 -7.74 -5.48 4.29
C ILE A 183 -6.90 -6.41 5.19
N ALA A 184 -7.27 -6.56 6.47
CA ALA A 184 -6.58 -7.48 7.37
C ALA A 184 -6.69 -8.94 6.88
N LEU A 185 -7.87 -9.39 6.48
CA LEU A 185 -8.07 -10.73 5.91
C LEU A 185 -7.27 -10.93 4.61
N GLU A 186 -7.19 -9.92 3.76
CA GLU A 186 -6.35 -9.93 2.57
C GLU A 186 -4.86 -10.14 2.92
N LYS A 187 -4.33 -9.36 3.86
CA LYS A 187 -2.93 -9.45 4.30
C LYS A 187 -2.63 -10.81 4.94
N PHE A 188 -3.51 -11.35 5.77
CA PHE A 188 -3.39 -12.71 6.29
C PHE A 188 -3.40 -13.77 5.17
N ALA A 189 -4.18 -13.57 4.12
CA ALA A 189 -4.31 -14.51 3.01
C ALA A 189 -3.09 -14.54 2.07
N GLN A 190 -2.04 -13.73 2.30
CA GLN A 190 -0.75 -13.88 1.62
C GLN A 190 -0.06 -15.19 2.01
N THR A 191 -0.35 -15.75 3.17
CA THR A 191 0.11 -17.08 3.59
C THR A 191 -0.91 -18.14 3.15
N SER A 192 -0.45 -19.18 2.43
CA SER A 192 -1.32 -20.20 1.82
C SER A 192 -2.25 -20.92 2.82
N GLU A 193 -1.75 -21.23 4.02
CA GLU A 193 -2.52 -21.87 5.09
C GLU A 193 -3.64 -20.96 5.60
N ASN A 194 -3.32 -19.69 5.85
CA ASN A 194 -4.31 -18.69 6.24
C ASN A 194 -5.35 -18.48 5.15
N LYS A 195 -4.91 -18.36 3.88
CA LYS A 195 -5.82 -18.23 2.72
C LYS A 195 -6.84 -19.37 2.66
N ALA A 196 -6.39 -20.62 2.82
CA ALA A 196 -7.28 -21.79 2.85
C ALA A 196 -8.27 -21.73 4.02
N THR A 197 -7.80 -21.34 5.21
CA THR A 197 -8.60 -21.25 6.43
C THR A 197 -9.66 -20.15 6.32
N ILE A 198 -9.27 -18.95 5.83
CA ILE A 198 -10.20 -17.82 5.61
C ILE A 198 -11.23 -18.20 4.55
N LYS A 199 -10.80 -18.75 3.41
CA LYS A 199 -11.70 -19.18 2.34
C LYS A 199 -12.74 -20.19 2.84
N LYS A 200 -12.31 -21.19 3.60
CA LYS A 200 -13.20 -22.19 4.22
C LYS A 200 -14.22 -21.52 5.14
N LYS A 201 -13.78 -20.54 5.96
CA LYS A 201 -14.68 -19.84 6.88
C LYS A 201 -15.70 -18.98 6.14
N LEU A 202 -15.28 -18.21 5.13
CA LEU A 202 -16.18 -17.42 4.27
C LEU A 202 -17.22 -18.30 3.57
N SER A 203 -16.80 -19.45 3.02
CA SER A 203 -17.70 -20.41 2.34
C SER A 203 -18.63 -21.15 3.30
N SER A 204 -18.41 -21.13 4.62
CA SER A 204 -19.33 -21.74 5.60
C SER A 204 -20.57 -20.90 5.87
N HIS A 205 -20.62 -19.66 5.41
CA HIS A 205 -21.80 -18.80 5.52
C HIS A 205 -22.77 -19.10 4.36
N PRO A 206 -24.10 -19.01 4.58
CA PRO A 206 -25.09 -19.25 3.53
C PRO A 206 -24.90 -18.43 2.27
N VAL A 207 -24.43 -17.20 2.44
CA VAL A 207 -23.98 -16.30 1.37
C VAL A 207 -22.64 -15.71 1.80
N ASN A 208 -21.64 -15.79 0.92
CA ASN A 208 -20.34 -15.15 1.19
C ASN A 208 -20.53 -13.64 1.32
N PRO A 209 -20.18 -13.03 2.48
CA PRO A 209 -20.39 -11.60 2.72
C PRO A 209 -19.68 -10.69 1.70
N LEU A 210 -18.62 -11.16 1.06
CA LEU A 210 -17.88 -10.39 0.05
C LEU A 210 -18.73 -10.07 -1.19
N TYR A 211 -19.67 -10.94 -1.57
CA TYR A 211 -20.55 -10.67 -2.72
C TYR A 211 -21.49 -9.47 -2.48
N LYS A 212 -21.95 -9.31 -1.22
CA LYS A 212 -22.75 -8.14 -0.84
C LYS A 212 -21.96 -6.85 -0.98
N PHE A 213 -20.69 -6.86 -0.56
CA PHE A 213 -19.83 -5.69 -0.61
C PHE A 213 -19.36 -5.37 -2.02
N GLU A 214 -19.11 -6.37 -2.87
CA GLU A 214 -18.75 -6.16 -4.26
C GLU A 214 -19.76 -5.25 -5.00
N ALA A 215 -21.05 -5.34 -4.67
CA ALA A 215 -22.08 -4.48 -5.25
C ALA A 215 -21.87 -2.97 -4.95
N LEU A 216 -21.08 -2.63 -3.95
CA LEU A 216 -20.78 -1.24 -3.57
C LEU A 216 -19.73 -0.55 -4.46
N CYS A 217 -19.12 -1.25 -5.41
CA CYS A 217 -18.09 -0.68 -6.32
C CYS A 217 -18.57 0.55 -7.10
N SER A 218 -19.86 0.65 -7.38
CA SER A 218 -20.48 1.75 -8.14
C SER A 218 -21.22 2.76 -7.27
N SER A 219 -21.03 2.70 -5.93
CA SER A 219 -21.68 3.64 -5.01
C SER A 219 -21.19 5.07 -5.20
N GLU A 220 -22.07 6.03 -4.98
CA GLU A 220 -21.73 7.46 -4.88
C GLU A 220 -20.94 7.77 -3.60
N SER A 221 -21.10 6.96 -2.55
CA SER A 221 -20.35 7.07 -1.31
C SER A 221 -18.92 6.57 -1.51
N CYS A 222 -17.95 7.46 -1.32
CA CYS A 222 -16.52 7.11 -1.43
C CYS A 222 -16.10 5.99 -0.46
N LEU A 223 -16.69 5.92 0.73
CA LEU A 223 -16.38 4.86 1.69
C LEU A 223 -16.96 3.52 1.25
N GLU A 224 -18.21 3.47 0.79
CA GLU A 224 -18.81 2.25 0.23
C GLU A 224 -18.01 1.75 -0.98
N ARG A 225 -17.57 2.67 -1.86
CA ARG A 225 -16.74 2.35 -3.01
C ARG A 225 -15.42 1.69 -2.60
N GLN A 226 -14.77 2.17 -1.55
CA GLN A 226 -13.55 1.54 -1.00
C GLN A 226 -13.81 0.10 -0.54
N VAL A 227 -14.91 -0.12 0.20
CA VAL A 227 -15.32 -1.46 0.65
C VAL A 227 -15.59 -2.37 -0.56
N GLY A 228 -16.31 -1.86 -1.57
CA GLY A 228 -16.58 -2.58 -2.81
C GLY A 228 -15.30 -2.97 -3.55
N PHE A 229 -14.39 -2.02 -3.73
CA PHE A 229 -13.10 -2.24 -4.39
C PHE A 229 -12.29 -3.36 -3.69
N CYS A 230 -12.14 -3.28 -2.36
CA CYS A 230 -11.40 -4.28 -1.59
C CYS A 230 -12.07 -5.65 -1.63
N ALA A 231 -13.40 -5.72 -1.55
CA ALA A 231 -14.14 -6.98 -1.65
C ALA A 231 -13.97 -7.63 -3.02
N ARG A 232 -14.12 -6.88 -4.11
CA ARG A 232 -13.89 -7.33 -5.48
C ARG A 232 -12.46 -7.81 -5.68
N TRP A 233 -11.46 -7.05 -5.19
CA TRP A 233 -10.07 -7.45 -5.24
C TRP A 233 -9.83 -8.80 -4.55
N CYS A 234 -10.38 -9.00 -3.36
CA CYS A 234 -10.27 -10.27 -2.62
C CYS A 234 -10.92 -11.43 -3.37
N LEU A 235 -12.08 -11.22 -4.01
CA LEU A 235 -12.78 -12.24 -4.79
C LEU A 235 -12.02 -12.63 -6.07
N ASP A 236 -11.40 -11.66 -6.73
CA ASP A 236 -10.64 -11.92 -7.96
C ASP A 236 -9.26 -12.52 -7.69
N ASN A 237 -8.60 -12.17 -6.59
CA ASN A 237 -7.19 -12.51 -6.37
C ASN A 237 -6.94 -13.58 -5.31
N LEU A 238 -7.80 -13.69 -4.29
CA LEU A 238 -7.54 -14.53 -3.12
C LEU A 238 -8.58 -15.63 -2.92
N PHE A 239 -9.85 -15.27 -2.90
CA PHE A 239 -10.95 -16.18 -2.54
C PHE A 239 -11.74 -16.59 -3.77
N VAL A 240 -11.06 -16.88 -4.85
CA VAL A 240 -11.63 -17.26 -6.14
C VAL A 240 -12.61 -18.44 -6.01
N SER A 241 -13.79 -18.32 -6.63
CA SER A 241 -14.81 -19.36 -6.70
C SER A 241 -15.08 -19.74 -8.16
N ASN A 242 -15.30 -21.02 -8.43
CA ASN A 242 -15.65 -21.50 -9.77
C ASN A 242 -17.06 -21.06 -10.21
N GLU A 243 -17.88 -20.60 -9.28
CA GLU A 243 -19.26 -20.15 -9.54
C GLU A 243 -19.32 -18.67 -9.95
N ARG A 244 -18.24 -17.91 -9.74
CA ARG A 244 -18.15 -16.49 -10.06
C ARG A 244 -17.13 -16.27 -11.18
N LYS A 245 -17.53 -15.57 -12.23
CA LYS A 245 -16.59 -15.07 -13.24
C LYS A 245 -15.67 -14.01 -12.65
N TYR A 246 -14.46 -13.90 -13.16
CA TYR A 246 -13.57 -12.81 -12.80
C TYR A 246 -14.16 -11.46 -13.27
N SER A 247 -13.85 -10.40 -12.54
CA SER A 247 -14.36 -9.08 -12.88
C SER A 247 -13.88 -8.57 -14.22
N TYR A 248 -12.66 -8.92 -14.64
CA TYR A 248 -12.14 -8.55 -15.97
C TYR A 248 -12.91 -9.20 -17.13
N GLU A 249 -13.62 -10.31 -16.91
CA GLU A 249 -14.45 -10.99 -17.90
C GLU A 249 -15.84 -10.36 -18.07
N THR A 250 -16.26 -9.55 -17.11
CA THR A 250 -17.63 -9.00 -17.04
C THR A 250 -17.68 -7.48 -17.10
N VAL A 251 -16.54 -6.80 -16.93
CA VAL A 251 -16.46 -5.34 -16.96
C VAL A 251 -16.76 -4.81 -18.37
N ASP A 252 -17.53 -3.73 -18.44
CA ASP A 252 -17.76 -3.02 -19.71
C ASP A 252 -16.57 -2.08 -19.97
N LEU A 253 -15.85 -2.34 -21.05
CA LEU A 253 -14.71 -1.55 -21.52
C LEU A 253 -15.06 -0.69 -22.75
N THR A 254 -16.35 -0.59 -23.07
CA THR A 254 -16.82 0.21 -24.20
C THR A 254 -16.46 1.67 -24.01
N GLY A 255 -15.84 2.27 -25.01
CA GLY A 255 -15.44 3.68 -24.98
C GLY A 255 -14.20 3.98 -24.11
N ILE A 256 -13.55 3.00 -23.51
CA ILE A 256 -12.29 3.18 -22.78
C ILE A 256 -11.13 2.91 -23.75
N GLU A 257 -10.33 3.95 -24.03
CA GLU A 257 -9.17 3.88 -24.92
C GLU A 257 -7.86 4.32 -24.22
N VAL A 258 -7.95 4.73 -22.94
CA VAL A 258 -6.79 5.00 -22.06
C VAL A 258 -7.09 4.47 -20.68
N MET A 259 -6.12 3.80 -20.10
CA MET A 259 -6.19 3.16 -18.78
C MET A 259 -4.90 3.42 -17.99
N LEU A 260 -4.89 3.08 -16.72
CA LEU A 260 -3.66 2.90 -15.94
C LEU A 260 -2.89 1.70 -16.49
N ASN A 261 -1.59 1.87 -16.67
CA ASN A 261 -0.76 0.88 -17.36
C ASN A 261 -0.31 -0.23 -16.40
N THR A 262 -0.92 -1.39 -16.51
CA THR A 262 -0.59 -2.57 -15.67
C THR A 262 0.80 -3.14 -15.91
N ARG A 263 1.52 -2.67 -16.95
CA ARG A 263 2.93 -3.04 -17.23
C ARG A 263 3.93 -1.98 -16.76
N ASP A 264 3.45 -0.80 -16.36
CA ASP A 264 4.22 0.33 -15.88
C ASP A 264 3.63 0.83 -14.56
N VAL A 265 3.62 -0.05 -13.58
CA VAL A 265 2.98 0.11 -12.27
C VAL A 265 3.84 -0.55 -11.20
N SER A 266 3.85 0.02 -10.03
CA SER A 266 4.49 -0.54 -8.85
C SER A 266 3.84 -1.86 -8.41
N GLU A 267 4.62 -2.74 -7.79
CA GLU A 267 4.24 -4.12 -7.52
C GLU A 267 2.95 -4.28 -6.70
N TYR A 268 2.72 -3.42 -5.73
CA TYR A 268 1.63 -3.57 -4.76
C TYR A 268 0.43 -2.67 -5.04
N LEU A 269 0.47 -1.86 -6.10
CA LEU A 269 -0.69 -1.05 -6.48
C LEU A 269 -1.79 -1.92 -7.08
N LYS A 270 -3.00 -1.74 -6.58
CA LYS A 270 -4.20 -2.43 -7.05
C LYS A 270 -4.89 -1.56 -8.10
N ILE A 271 -5.21 -2.14 -9.25
CA ILE A 271 -5.94 -1.46 -10.33
C ILE A 271 -7.29 -2.16 -10.53
N SER A 272 -8.34 -1.37 -10.72
CA SER A 272 -9.68 -1.88 -11.02
C SER A 272 -9.75 -2.60 -12.37
N PRO A 273 -10.73 -3.49 -12.61
CA PRO A 273 -10.87 -4.20 -13.88
C PRO A 273 -11.09 -3.30 -15.11
N ASP A 274 -11.64 -2.10 -14.92
CA ASP A 274 -11.78 -1.07 -15.97
C ASP A 274 -10.51 -0.26 -16.21
N GLY A 275 -9.46 -0.48 -15.38
CA GLY A 275 -8.19 0.22 -15.49
C GLY A 275 -8.22 1.69 -15.12
N LEU A 276 -9.28 2.19 -14.52
CA LEU A 276 -9.45 3.62 -14.23
C LEU A 276 -9.32 3.98 -12.75
N GLU A 277 -9.31 3.01 -11.86
CA GLU A 277 -9.25 3.25 -10.41
C GLU A 277 -8.05 2.52 -9.82
N ALA A 278 -7.29 3.19 -8.95
CA ALA A 278 -6.13 2.64 -8.28
C ALA A 278 -6.22 2.80 -6.76
N ARG A 279 -5.71 1.79 -6.05
CA ARG A 279 -5.63 1.76 -4.59
C ARG A 279 -4.33 1.14 -4.11
N CYS A 280 -3.68 1.79 -3.15
CA CYS A 280 -2.54 1.26 -2.41
C CYS A 280 -2.99 0.83 -1.01
N ASP A 281 -2.70 -0.43 -0.62
CA ASP A 281 -2.85 -0.91 0.76
C ASP A 281 -1.51 -1.38 1.34
N SER A 282 -0.40 -1.16 0.61
CA SER A 282 0.97 -1.44 1.06
C SER A 282 1.52 -0.32 1.95
N TYR A 283 2.55 -0.61 2.72
CA TYR A 283 3.30 0.41 3.47
C TYR A 283 4.18 1.28 2.56
N SER A 284 4.57 0.78 1.39
CA SER A 284 5.39 1.49 0.40
C SER A 284 4.57 2.53 -0.39
N PHE A 285 5.28 3.46 -1.03
CA PHE A 285 4.69 4.48 -1.89
C PHE A 285 4.58 3.93 -3.31
N GLU A 286 3.37 3.59 -3.77
CA GLU A 286 3.15 2.88 -5.02
C GLU A 286 2.73 3.83 -6.15
N SER A 287 3.31 3.65 -7.34
CA SER A 287 3.19 4.57 -8.47
C SER A 287 2.68 3.91 -9.73
N VAL A 288 2.05 4.70 -10.61
CA VAL A 288 1.54 4.24 -11.92
C VAL A 288 1.52 5.38 -12.93
N ARG A 289 1.75 5.05 -14.21
CA ARG A 289 1.45 5.90 -15.38
C ARG A 289 0.25 5.38 -16.15
N CYS A 290 -0.38 6.24 -16.96
CA CYS A 290 -1.40 5.81 -17.91
C CYS A 290 -0.78 5.13 -19.16
N THR A 291 -1.62 4.55 -20.01
CA THR A 291 -1.18 3.84 -21.23
C THR A 291 -0.84 4.76 -22.40
N PHE A 292 -1.14 6.05 -22.34
CA PHE A 292 -1.03 6.96 -23.48
C PHE A 292 -0.09 8.13 -23.20
N GLN A 293 0.92 8.29 -24.05
CA GLN A 293 1.91 9.36 -24.04
C GLN A 293 1.44 10.56 -24.85
N VAL A 294 1.63 11.76 -24.34
CA VAL A 294 1.35 13.02 -25.03
C VAL A 294 2.64 13.83 -25.24
N ASP A 295 2.82 14.43 -26.42
CA ASP A 295 4.04 15.13 -26.83
C ASP A 295 3.79 16.50 -27.48
N ASN A 296 2.53 16.87 -27.76
CA ASN A 296 2.17 18.16 -28.36
C ASN A 296 0.73 18.56 -28.03
N GLY A 297 0.44 19.85 -28.02
CA GLY A 297 -0.90 20.41 -27.82
C GLY A 297 -1.28 20.62 -26.37
N VAL A 298 -2.58 20.70 -26.11
CA VAL A 298 -3.13 20.92 -24.76
C VAL A 298 -3.96 19.70 -24.36
N TRP A 299 -3.70 19.17 -23.18
CA TRP A 299 -4.28 17.93 -22.69
C TRP A 299 -4.89 18.12 -21.30
N TYR A 300 -5.98 17.39 -21.04
CA TYR A 300 -6.69 17.47 -19.77
C TYR A 300 -7.23 16.10 -19.36
N TYR A 301 -7.13 15.81 -18.05
CA TYR A 301 -7.81 14.70 -17.40
C TYR A 301 -8.29 15.11 -16.01
N GLU A 302 -9.24 14.37 -15.47
CA GLU A 302 -9.75 14.55 -14.11
C GLU A 302 -9.47 13.32 -13.25
N THR A 303 -9.36 13.55 -11.95
CA THR A 303 -9.20 12.48 -10.95
C THR A 303 -10.18 12.71 -9.80
N LEU A 304 -11.08 11.76 -9.57
CA LEU A 304 -11.93 11.72 -8.39
C LEU A 304 -11.12 11.24 -7.20
N ILE A 305 -11.00 12.07 -6.18
CA ILE A 305 -10.34 11.77 -4.91
C ILE A 305 -11.30 10.92 -4.05
N ILE A 306 -11.01 9.63 -3.88
CA ILE A 306 -11.84 8.72 -3.07
C ILE A 306 -11.41 8.78 -1.61
N THR A 307 -10.10 8.93 -1.36
CA THR A 307 -9.53 9.10 -0.02
C THR A 307 -8.75 10.41 0.05
N SER A 308 -8.84 11.12 1.17
CA SER A 308 -8.27 12.46 1.32
C SER A 308 -6.83 12.49 1.87
N GLY A 309 -6.15 11.33 1.93
CA GLY A 309 -4.78 11.26 2.42
C GLY A 309 -3.71 11.63 1.37
N ILE A 310 -2.46 11.25 1.64
CA ILE A 310 -1.32 11.65 0.83
C ILE A 310 -1.27 10.86 -0.48
N MET A 311 -1.43 11.58 -1.58
CA MET A 311 -1.20 11.11 -2.94
C MET A 311 -0.46 12.21 -3.70
N GLN A 312 0.36 11.83 -4.66
CA GLN A 312 0.99 12.74 -5.62
C GLN A 312 0.39 12.45 -6.99
N ILE A 313 -0.39 13.38 -7.55
CA ILE A 313 -1.12 13.20 -8.81
C ILE A 313 -0.66 14.26 -9.80
N GLY A 314 -0.28 13.87 -11.02
CA GLY A 314 0.20 14.81 -12.01
C GLY A 314 0.73 14.18 -13.28
N TRP A 315 1.96 14.55 -13.65
CA TRP A 315 2.56 14.22 -14.93
C TRP A 315 3.97 13.65 -14.76
N ALA A 316 4.28 12.61 -15.51
CA ALA A 316 5.60 12.00 -15.54
C ALA A 316 6.01 11.65 -16.96
N THR A 317 7.31 11.67 -17.26
CA THR A 317 7.86 11.09 -18.47
C THR A 317 8.21 9.62 -18.26
N LYS A 318 8.61 8.92 -19.31
CA LYS A 318 9.14 7.55 -19.20
C LYS A 318 10.46 7.46 -18.43
N ASP A 319 11.18 8.58 -18.32
CA ASP A 319 12.50 8.65 -17.65
C ASP A 319 12.34 8.81 -16.12
N SER A 320 11.14 9.16 -15.64
CA SER A 320 10.80 9.11 -14.21
C SER A 320 10.84 7.65 -13.71
N THR A 321 11.50 7.43 -12.58
CA THR A 321 11.71 6.10 -12.01
C THR A 321 10.88 5.92 -10.74
N PHE A 322 10.24 4.75 -10.61
CA PHE A 322 9.45 4.43 -9.43
C PHE A 322 10.33 3.74 -8.37
N LEU A 323 10.81 4.51 -7.38
CA LEU A 323 11.66 4.03 -6.30
C LEU A 323 10.83 3.80 -5.01
N ASN A 324 9.85 2.93 -5.09
CA ASN A 324 8.83 2.71 -4.06
C ASN A 324 9.40 2.35 -2.68
N HIS A 325 10.44 1.50 -2.66
CA HIS A 325 11.05 1.04 -1.39
C HIS A 325 11.85 2.14 -0.69
N GLU A 326 12.20 3.20 -1.41
CA GLU A 326 12.89 4.37 -0.88
C GLU A 326 11.91 5.50 -0.52
N GLY A 327 10.60 5.28 -0.73
CA GLY A 327 9.55 6.25 -0.44
C GLY A 327 9.40 7.36 -1.49
N TYR A 328 10.02 7.21 -2.66
CA TYR A 328 9.94 8.20 -3.75
C TYR A 328 8.76 7.93 -4.69
N GLY A 329 8.05 8.98 -5.03
CA GLY A 329 6.90 8.97 -5.93
C GLY A 329 7.03 9.96 -7.09
N ILE A 330 5.91 10.25 -7.72
CA ILE A 330 5.81 11.23 -8.81
C ILE A 330 6.10 12.62 -8.25
N GLY A 331 7.08 13.33 -8.84
CA GLY A 331 7.55 14.64 -8.40
C GLY A 331 8.84 14.58 -7.57
N ASP A 332 9.31 13.40 -7.20
CA ASP A 332 10.57 13.25 -6.46
C ASP A 332 11.80 13.15 -7.39
N ASP A 333 11.60 13.21 -8.71
CA ASP A 333 12.66 13.33 -9.72
C ASP A 333 12.43 14.53 -10.66
N GLU A 334 13.40 14.83 -11.50
CA GLU A 334 13.37 15.95 -12.46
C GLU A 334 12.47 15.68 -13.68
N PHE A 335 11.94 14.44 -13.80
CA PHE A 335 11.16 13.96 -14.93
C PHE A 335 9.68 13.83 -14.63
N SER A 336 9.26 14.27 -13.44
CA SER A 336 7.88 14.23 -12.99
C SER A 336 7.51 15.47 -12.18
N LEU A 337 6.21 15.79 -12.14
CA LEU A 337 5.64 16.88 -11.36
C LEU A 337 4.26 16.48 -10.87
N ALA A 338 4.00 16.67 -9.59
CA ALA A 338 2.75 16.28 -8.99
C ALA A 338 2.18 17.33 -8.01
N TYR A 339 0.87 17.34 -7.90
CA TYR A 339 0.13 18.03 -6.86
C TYR A 339 -0.28 17.05 -5.76
N ASP A 340 0.01 17.43 -4.52
CA ASP A 340 -0.45 16.78 -3.30
C ASP A 340 -1.46 17.71 -2.59
N GLY A 341 -2.73 17.45 -2.78
CA GLY A 341 -3.77 18.28 -2.19
C GLY A 341 -4.03 17.98 -0.72
N CYS A 342 -3.53 16.87 -0.17
CA CYS A 342 -3.58 16.62 1.28
C CYS A 342 -2.67 17.59 2.04
N ARG A 343 -1.44 17.79 1.54
CA ARG A 343 -0.43 18.68 2.13
C ARG A 343 -0.40 20.07 1.48
N ARG A 344 -1.13 20.28 0.38
CA ARG A 344 -1.15 21.52 -0.44
C ARG A 344 0.23 21.88 -0.99
N LEU A 345 0.87 20.87 -1.58
CA LEU A 345 2.22 20.97 -2.11
C LEU A 345 2.27 20.61 -3.59
N VAL A 346 3.17 21.25 -4.31
CA VAL A 346 3.63 20.78 -5.62
C VAL A 346 5.01 20.17 -5.45
N TRP A 347 5.19 18.99 -5.99
CA TRP A 347 6.45 18.22 -5.94
C TRP A 347 7.12 18.19 -7.30
N HIS A 348 8.42 18.53 -7.33
CA HIS A 348 9.28 18.40 -8.50
C HIS A 348 10.75 18.36 -8.08
N GLY A 349 11.52 17.38 -8.60
CA GLY A 349 12.95 17.24 -8.32
C GLY A 349 13.26 17.04 -6.84
N ALA A 350 12.46 16.19 -6.15
CA ALA A 350 12.50 15.94 -4.71
C ALA A 350 12.30 17.19 -3.83
N ARG A 351 11.78 18.28 -4.40
CA ARG A 351 11.48 19.52 -3.67
C ARG A 351 9.98 19.79 -3.71
N SER A 352 9.48 20.27 -2.59
CA SER A 352 8.08 20.69 -2.50
C SER A 352 7.96 22.22 -2.42
N HIS A 353 6.90 22.73 -3.02
CA HIS A 353 6.53 24.14 -2.97
C HIS A 353 5.11 24.25 -2.42
N ALA A 354 4.95 25.04 -1.36
CA ALA A 354 3.62 25.27 -0.78
C ALA A 354 2.73 26.05 -1.77
N VAL A 355 1.51 25.57 -1.93
CA VAL A 355 0.48 26.28 -2.69
C VAL A 355 -0.21 27.28 -1.74
N PRO A 356 -0.24 28.58 -2.07
CA PRO A 356 -0.88 29.59 -1.24
C PRO A 356 -2.36 29.31 -1.04
N ASP A 357 -2.86 29.52 0.17
CA ASP A 357 -4.29 29.50 0.43
C ASP A 357 -5.00 30.59 -0.36
N LYS A 358 -5.95 30.20 -1.21
CA LYS A 358 -6.89 31.15 -1.80
C LYS A 358 -8.07 31.28 -0.82
N PRO A 359 -8.35 32.48 -0.29
CA PRO A 359 -9.46 32.67 0.65
C PRO A 359 -10.78 32.30 -0.03
N CYS A 360 -11.61 31.53 0.64
CA CYS A 360 -12.97 31.25 0.21
C CYS A 360 -13.74 32.56 0.05
N ILE A 361 -14.30 32.80 -1.12
CA ILE A 361 -15.29 33.88 -1.32
C ILE A 361 -16.59 33.38 -0.68
N ASN A 362 -16.79 33.79 0.57
CA ASN A 362 -18.03 33.78 1.34
C ASN A 362 -19.03 32.63 1.06
N ASP A 363 -18.94 31.58 1.83
CA ASP A 363 -20.10 30.77 2.17
C ASP A 363 -20.44 31.01 3.65
N SER A 364 -21.50 31.78 3.90
CA SER A 364 -21.87 32.36 5.21
C SER A 364 -22.52 31.34 6.16
N THR A 365 -22.40 30.03 5.92
CA THR A 365 -23.20 29.02 6.62
C THR A 365 -22.44 28.00 7.45
N ASN A 366 -21.12 27.89 7.33
CA ASN A 366 -20.34 27.00 8.19
C ASN A 366 -19.01 27.63 8.63
N ASN A 367 -18.80 27.74 9.95
CA ASN A 367 -17.66 28.35 10.64
C ASN A 367 -16.34 27.56 10.54
N THR A 368 -16.12 26.77 9.49
CA THR A 368 -14.83 26.14 9.20
C THR A 368 -14.24 26.82 7.97
N GLU A 369 -13.12 27.52 8.17
CA GLU A 369 -12.29 28.07 7.08
C GLU A 369 -11.75 26.91 6.24
N ARG A 370 -12.46 26.57 5.16
CA ARG A 370 -12.03 25.54 4.21
C ARG A 370 -10.96 26.13 3.31
N SER A 371 -9.78 25.54 3.27
CA SER A 371 -8.76 25.89 2.28
C SER A 371 -9.17 25.36 0.90
N MET A 372 -9.27 26.26 -0.10
CA MET A 372 -9.64 25.87 -1.47
C MET A 372 -8.55 25.07 -2.20
N SER A 373 -7.37 24.90 -1.60
CA SER A 373 -6.25 24.13 -2.15
C SER A 373 -6.07 22.76 -1.49
N GLN A 374 -6.94 22.38 -0.54
CA GLN A 374 -6.91 21.06 0.10
C GLN A 374 -8.06 20.20 -0.41
N TRP A 375 -7.75 18.97 -0.89
CA TRP A 375 -8.79 18.05 -1.33
C TRP A 375 -9.44 17.30 -0.17
N GLU A 376 -10.66 16.88 -0.42
CA GLU A 376 -11.43 16.00 0.44
C GLU A 376 -11.91 14.79 -0.37
N SER A 377 -12.45 13.80 0.34
CA SER A 377 -13.12 12.68 -0.31
C SER A 377 -14.31 13.18 -1.14
N GLY A 378 -14.33 12.83 -2.42
CA GLY A 378 -15.32 13.32 -3.40
C GLY A 378 -14.88 14.53 -4.23
N SER A 379 -13.76 15.20 -3.89
CA SER A 379 -13.21 16.27 -4.72
C SER A 379 -12.74 15.79 -6.08
N ILE A 380 -12.79 16.66 -7.07
CA ILE A 380 -12.29 16.42 -8.43
C ILE A 380 -11.03 17.26 -8.66
N LEU A 381 -9.92 16.61 -8.87
CA LEU A 381 -8.67 17.24 -9.31
C LEU A 381 -8.64 17.27 -10.84
N GLY A 382 -8.59 18.45 -11.43
CA GLY A 382 -8.31 18.64 -12.85
C GLY A 382 -6.83 18.86 -13.10
N CYS A 383 -6.27 18.15 -14.05
CA CYS A 383 -4.84 18.19 -14.42
C CYS A 383 -4.71 18.60 -15.89
N LEU A 384 -4.23 19.80 -16.15
CA LEU A 384 -4.05 20.35 -17.49
C LEU A 384 -2.55 20.47 -17.82
N LEU A 385 -2.17 20.02 -19.01
CA LEU A 385 -0.84 20.18 -19.60
C LEU A 385 -0.95 20.97 -20.90
N ASP A 386 -0.38 22.16 -20.94
CA ASP A 386 -0.31 23.00 -22.13
C ASP A 386 1.13 23.02 -22.68
N LEU A 387 1.37 22.13 -23.67
CA LEU A 387 2.70 22.02 -24.30
C LEU A 387 3.01 23.18 -25.27
N ASN A 388 2.00 24.00 -25.64
CA ASN A 388 2.24 25.18 -26.45
C ASN A 388 2.80 26.33 -25.60
N LYS A 389 2.36 26.43 -24.34
CA LYS A 389 2.82 27.43 -23.39
C LYS A 389 3.90 26.93 -22.44
N MET A 390 4.13 25.61 -22.42
CA MET A 390 5.02 24.94 -21.45
C MET A 390 4.54 25.19 -20.01
N GLU A 391 3.26 24.93 -19.76
CA GLU A 391 2.57 25.13 -18.47
C GLU A 391 1.82 23.86 -18.06
N ILE A 392 1.84 23.58 -16.75
CA ILE A 392 0.97 22.60 -16.11
C ILE A 392 0.12 23.34 -15.10
N SER A 393 -1.20 23.16 -15.17
CA SER A 393 -2.07 23.70 -14.14
C SER A 393 -2.90 22.61 -13.47
N PHE A 394 -3.12 22.81 -12.17
CA PHE A 394 -4.01 22.00 -11.36
C PHE A 394 -5.20 22.81 -10.92
N SER A 395 -6.38 22.21 -10.99
CA SER A 395 -7.63 22.79 -10.48
C SER A 395 -8.31 21.82 -9.52
N LEU A 396 -8.92 22.33 -8.47
CA LEU A 396 -9.68 21.55 -7.51
C LEU A 396 -11.14 22.00 -7.55
N ASP A 397 -12.04 21.06 -7.82
CA ASP A 397 -13.47 21.32 -8.00
C ASP A 397 -13.76 22.50 -8.96
N GLY A 398 -12.97 22.60 -10.05
CA GLY A 398 -13.08 23.63 -11.09
C GLY A 398 -12.37 24.94 -10.77
N VAL A 399 -11.75 25.08 -9.60
CA VAL A 399 -10.97 26.28 -9.24
C VAL A 399 -9.49 26.02 -9.44
N GLU A 400 -8.82 26.82 -10.28
CA GLU A 400 -7.37 26.71 -10.47
C GLU A 400 -6.63 27.00 -9.15
N VAL A 401 -5.81 26.06 -8.72
CA VAL A 401 -5.04 26.17 -7.47
C VAL A 401 -3.59 26.56 -7.72
N VAL A 402 -2.94 26.05 -8.77
CA VAL A 402 -1.55 26.37 -9.08
C VAL A 402 -1.24 26.16 -10.57
N VAL A 403 -0.28 26.96 -11.07
CA VAL A 403 0.33 26.81 -12.40
C VAL A 403 1.84 26.60 -12.23
N CYS A 404 2.41 25.63 -12.94
CA CYS A 404 3.80 25.19 -12.84
C CYS A 404 4.47 25.14 -14.20
N THR A 405 5.77 25.41 -14.25
CA THR A 405 6.60 25.39 -15.46
C THR A 405 7.88 24.57 -15.31
N GLN A 406 8.23 24.16 -14.09
CA GLN A 406 9.52 23.60 -13.72
C GLN A 406 9.85 22.29 -14.46
N LEU A 407 8.86 21.44 -14.70
CA LEU A 407 9.05 20.14 -15.38
C LEU A 407 9.70 20.30 -16.77
N PHE A 408 9.43 21.40 -17.47
CA PHE A 408 9.90 21.64 -18.84
C PHE A 408 11.39 22.06 -18.93
N GLU A 409 12.06 22.27 -17.82
CA GLU A 409 13.51 22.50 -17.79
C GLU A 409 14.27 21.23 -18.23
N HIS A 410 13.80 20.06 -17.81
CA HIS A 410 14.41 18.76 -18.07
C HIS A 410 13.61 17.91 -19.06
N ALA A 411 12.28 17.92 -18.96
CA ALA A 411 11.36 17.13 -19.78
C ALA A 411 10.67 18.01 -20.83
N LYS A 412 10.84 17.68 -22.13
CA LYS A 412 10.30 18.48 -23.24
C LYS A 412 9.12 17.82 -23.94
N SER A 413 9.02 16.50 -23.87
CA SER A 413 7.97 15.72 -24.52
C SER A 413 7.85 14.34 -23.89
N GLY A 414 6.78 13.63 -24.24
CA GLY A 414 6.58 12.26 -23.79
C GLY A 414 5.98 12.16 -22.39
N PHE A 415 4.96 12.97 -22.11
CA PHE A 415 4.30 13.01 -20.79
C PHE A 415 3.16 12.00 -20.70
N PHE A 416 3.01 11.42 -19.51
CA PHE A 416 1.92 10.55 -19.13
C PHE A 416 1.20 11.15 -17.93
N ALA A 417 -0.11 10.96 -17.85
CA ALA A 417 -0.80 11.12 -16.57
C ALA A 417 -0.29 10.06 -15.59
N ALA A 418 0.04 10.47 -14.38
CA ALA A 418 0.70 9.63 -13.40
C ALA A 418 0.26 9.96 -11.98
N ALA A 419 0.37 8.97 -11.09
CA ALA A 419 0.10 9.17 -9.68
C ALA A 419 0.91 8.23 -8.79
N SER A 420 1.13 8.66 -7.55
CA SER A 420 1.71 7.87 -6.46
C SER A 420 0.82 7.93 -5.23
N PHE A 421 0.76 6.84 -4.49
CA PHE A 421 -0.19 6.61 -3.42
C PHE A 421 0.52 6.16 -2.14
N MET A 422 0.26 6.84 -1.05
CA MET A 422 0.56 6.34 0.28
C MET A 422 -0.43 5.22 0.69
N SER A 423 -0.15 4.53 1.78
CA SER A 423 -1.00 3.47 2.33
C SER A 423 -2.47 3.89 2.46
N PHE A 424 -3.37 3.01 2.02
CA PHE A 424 -4.83 3.14 2.09
C PHE A 424 -5.42 4.27 1.24
N GLN A 425 -4.65 4.79 0.26
CA GLN A 425 -5.16 5.82 -0.63
C GLN A 425 -5.72 5.25 -1.92
N GLN A 426 -6.76 5.92 -2.44
CA GLN A 426 -7.53 5.50 -3.61
C GLN A 426 -8.03 6.69 -4.40
N CYS A 427 -7.93 6.63 -5.72
CA CYS A 427 -8.58 7.59 -6.61
C CYS A 427 -9.03 6.93 -7.92
N LYS A 428 -9.97 7.59 -8.65
CA LYS A 428 -10.45 7.17 -9.97
C LYS A 428 -10.13 8.24 -11.01
N PHE A 429 -9.55 7.80 -12.13
CA PHE A 429 -9.20 8.68 -13.26
C PHE A 429 -10.31 8.74 -14.29
N ASN A 430 -10.53 9.93 -14.86
CA ASN A 430 -11.30 10.14 -16.06
C ASN A 430 -10.38 10.73 -17.14
N PHE A 431 -10.04 9.91 -18.12
CA PHE A 431 -9.24 10.29 -19.27
C PHE A 431 -10.09 10.79 -20.46
N GLY A 432 -11.39 11.06 -20.21
CA GLY A 432 -12.37 11.48 -21.19
C GLY A 432 -13.22 10.32 -21.75
N SER A 433 -13.30 9.20 -21.05
CA SER A 433 -14.30 8.15 -21.31
C SER A 433 -15.69 8.54 -20.79
N GLU A 434 -15.74 9.38 -19.76
CA GLU A 434 -16.93 10.01 -19.23
C GLU A 434 -16.84 11.54 -19.42
N PRO A 435 -17.98 12.29 -19.45
CA PRO A 435 -17.94 13.74 -19.47
C PRO A 435 -17.12 14.29 -18.27
N PHE A 436 -16.28 15.28 -18.55
CA PHE A 436 -15.56 15.97 -17.47
C PHE A 436 -16.52 16.79 -16.62
N LYS A 437 -16.27 16.81 -15.31
CA LYS A 437 -17.12 17.53 -14.37
C LYS A 437 -16.79 19.03 -14.33
N TYR A 438 -15.51 19.37 -14.45
CA TYR A 438 -15.00 20.75 -14.41
C TYR A 438 -13.99 21.02 -15.54
N PRO A 439 -14.40 20.89 -16.83
CA PRO A 439 -13.49 21.11 -17.94
C PRO A 439 -13.01 22.55 -18.01
N PRO A 440 -11.76 22.82 -18.46
CA PRO A 440 -11.28 24.17 -18.72
C PRO A 440 -12.18 24.90 -19.72
N THR A 441 -12.53 26.14 -19.41
CA THR A 441 -13.41 26.98 -20.26
C THR A 441 -12.66 28.08 -21.00
N ASP A 442 -11.42 28.36 -20.61
CA ASP A 442 -10.57 29.43 -21.14
C ASP A 442 -9.74 29.03 -22.38
N ARG A 443 -9.63 27.74 -22.65
CA ARG A 443 -8.83 27.20 -23.74
C ARG A 443 -9.37 25.87 -24.28
N ALA A 444 -9.08 25.61 -25.55
CA ALA A 444 -9.38 24.30 -26.17
C ALA A 444 -8.35 23.27 -25.72
N PHE A 445 -8.79 22.06 -25.43
CA PHE A 445 -7.95 20.94 -25.01
C PHE A 445 -8.39 19.64 -25.69
N LYS A 446 -7.54 18.63 -25.63
CA LYS A 446 -7.82 17.26 -26.05
C LYS A 446 -7.99 16.37 -24.83
N SER A 447 -8.94 15.44 -24.87
CA SER A 447 -8.98 14.33 -23.92
C SER A 447 -8.12 13.18 -24.45
N PHE A 448 -7.49 12.44 -23.57
CA PHE A 448 -6.68 11.28 -23.94
C PHE A 448 -7.50 10.25 -24.72
N ASN A 449 -8.68 9.96 -24.21
CA ASN A 449 -9.59 8.94 -24.74
C ASN A 449 -10.12 9.25 -26.15
N SER A 450 -10.12 10.53 -26.56
CA SER A 450 -10.57 10.92 -27.92
C SER A 450 -9.52 10.67 -29.00
N ILE A 451 -8.26 10.49 -28.63
CA ILE A 451 -7.13 10.36 -29.56
C ILE A 451 -6.51 8.96 -29.48
N ALA A 452 -6.38 8.42 -28.28
CA ALA A 452 -5.77 7.12 -28.06
C ALA A 452 -6.59 5.96 -28.63
N LYS A 453 -5.90 4.85 -28.88
CA LYS A 453 -6.47 3.56 -29.26
C LYS A 453 -5.75 2.46 -28.53
N LEU A 454 -6.47 1.67 -27.76
CA LEU A 454 -5.95 0.45 -27.13
C LEU A 454 -6.51 -0.78 -27.85
N ASN A 455 -5.63 -1.75 -28.12
CA ASN A 455 -6.07 -3.05 -28.59
C ASN A 455 -6.90 -3.77 -27.49
N PRO A 456 -7.84 -4.63 -27.85
CA PRO A 456 -8.67 -5.34 -26.88
C PRO A 456 -7.85 -6.10 -25.82
N GLU A 457 -6.69 -6.66 -26.21
CA GLU A 457 -5.79 -7.38 -25.29
C GLU A 457 -5.10 -6.44 -24.26
N GLU A 458 -4.85 -5.19 -24.65
CA GLU A 458 -4.22 -4.19 -23.79
C GLU A 458 -5.20 -3.61 -22.75
N LYS A 459 -6.51 -3.77 -22.98
CA LYS A 459 -7.57 -3.34 -22.06
C LYS A 459 -7.82 -4.34 -20.93
N ILE A 460 -7.21 -5.53 -20.96
CA ILE A 460 -7.44 -6.58 -19.98
C ILE A 460 -6.58 -6.36 -18.74
N VAL A 461 -7.21 -6.07 -17.60
CA VAL A 461 -6.56 -6.01 -16.29
C VAL A 461 -6.72 -7.36 -15.61
N LEU A 462 -5.72 -8.21 -15.75
CA LEU A 462 -5.74 -9.55 -15.15
C LEU A 462 -5.58 -9.50 -13.64
N PRO A 463 -6.27 -10.38 -12.88
CA PRO A 463 -5.93 -10.67 -11.51
C PRO A 463 -4.44 -11.05 -11.36
N ARG A 464 -3.80 -10.60 -10.29
CA ARG A 464 -2.34 -10.73 -10.08
C ARG A 464 -1.82 -12.15 -10.27
N HIS A 465 -2.54 -13.15 -9.76
CA HIS A 465 -2.10 -14.55 -9.88
C HIS A 465 -2.14 -15.05 -11.35
N LEU A 466 -3.12 -14.62 -12.16
CA LEU A 466 -3.19 -14.95 -13.58
C LEU A 466 -2.11 -14.20 -14.37
N TYR A 467 -1.87 -12.94 -14.04
CA TYR A 467 -0.79 -12.16 -14.64
C TYR A 467 0.59 -12.80 -14.38
N LEU A 468 0.87 -13.18 -13.12
CA LEU A 468 2.13 -13.87 -12.77
C LEU A 468 2.25 -15.24 -13.46
N GLU A 469 1.15 -15.97 -13.62
CA GLU A 469 1.15 -17.23 -14.36
C GLU A 469 1.45 -17.00 -15.86
N GLN A 470 0.88 -15.94 -16.44
CA GLN A 470 1.17 -15.56 -17.81
C GLN A 470 2.64 -15.17 -18.00
N LEU A 471 3.21 -14.36 -17.09
CA LEU A 471 4.63 -14.00 -17.13
C LEU A 471 5.53 -15.24 -16.99
N ARG A 472 5.19 -16.18 -16.11
CA ARG A 472 5.93 -17.44 -15.98
C ARG A 472 5.89 -18.25 -17.28
N LYS A 473 4.75 -18.33 -17.96
CA LYS A 473 4.63 -19.01 -19.26
C LYS A 473 5.45 -18.34 -20.36
N LEU A 474 5.57 -17.00 -20.32
CA LEU A 474 6.37 -16.23 -21.27
C LEU A 474 7.87 -16.29 -20.96
N SER A 475 8.24 -16.38 -19.69
CA SER A 475 9.65 -16.41 -19.24
C SER A 475 10.28 -17.80 -19.24
N ILE A 476 9.49 -18.88 -19.26
CA ILE A 476 9.96 -20.25 -19.31
C ILE A 476 9.92 -20.72 -20.77
N HIS A 477 10.92 -20.34 -21.55
CA HIS A 477 11.40 -21.28 -22.56
C HIS A 477 11.95 -22.50 -21.78
N GLU A 478 11.53 -23.70 -22.16
CA GLU A 478 12.03 -24.96 -21.57
C GLU A 478 13.56 -25.03 -21.54
N ASP A 479 14.21 -24.20 -22.34
CA ASP A 479 15.66 -24.06 -22.49
C ASP A 479 16.27 -22.87 -21.71
N SER A 480 15.56 -22.20 -20.80
CA SER A 480 16.13 -21.06 -20.06
C SER A 480 17.05 -21.49 -18.92
N CYS A 481 18.10 -20.73 -18.68
CA CYS A 481 19.03 -20.96 -17.59
C CYS A 481 18.32 -20.87 -16.23
N THR A 482 18.45 -21.90 -15.41
CA THR A 482 17.78 -22.00 -14.08
C THR A 482 18.31 -21.01 -13.04
N LEU A 483 19.38 -20.26 -13.33
CA LEU A 483 19.98 -19.29 -12.42
C LEU A 483 19.64 -17.84 -12.79
N CYS A 484 19.75 -17.48 -14.07
CA CYS A 484 19.47 -16.10 -14.49
C CYS A 484 18.10 -15.94 -15.17
N PHE A 485 17.49 -17.04 -15.63
CA PHE A 485 16.22 -17.07 -16.37
C PHE A 485 16.19 -16.20 -17.67
N ASP A 486 17.31 -15.59 -18.01
CA ASP A 486 17.48 -14.63 -19.11
C ASP A 486 18.09 -15.28 -20.36
N LYS A 487 19.08 -16.16 -20.18
CA LYS A 487 19.84 -16.77 -21.28
C LYS A 487 19.50 -18.23 -21.44
N ARG A 488 19.65 -18.74 -22.67
CA ARG A 488 19.43 -20.15 -22.99
C ARG A 488 20.39 -21.07 -22.20
N ALA A 489 19.86 -22.14 -21.65
CA ALA A 489 20.62 -23.19 -20.97
C ALA A 489 21.30 -24.11 -22.02
N THR A 490 22.56 -23.89 -22.25
CA THR A 490 23.34 -24.62 -23.27
C THR A 490 24.54 -25.36 -22.69
N VAL A 491 24.64 -25.46 -21.35
CA VAL A 491 25.81 -25.99 -20.69
C VAL A 491 25.47 -27.22 -19.85
N THR A 492 26.32 -28.28 -19.99
CA THR A 492 26.34 -29.48 -19.16
C THR A 492 27.53 -29.40 -18.19
N LEU A 493 27.28 -29.64 -16.90
CA LEU A 493 28.31 -29.61 -15.84
C LEU A 493 28.89 -31.01 -15.60
N HIS A 494 30.22 -31.13 -15.57
CA HIS A 494 30.93 -32.39 -15.30
C HIS A 494 31.61 -32.41 -13.93
N PRO A 495 31.58 -33.54 -13.21
CA PRO A 495 31.23 -34.90 -13.65
C PRO A 495 29.75 -35.26 -13.52
N CYS A 496 28.93 -34.41 -12.89
CA CYS A 496 27.56 -34.76 -12.50
C CYS A 496 26.54 -34.77 -13.64
N GLN A 497 26.89 -34.26 -14.83
CA GLN A 497 26.07 -34.18 -16.03
C GLN A 497 24.74 -33.40 -15.89
N HIS A 498 24.63 -32.57 -14.87
CA HIS A 498 23.46 -31.69 -14.75
C HIS A 498 23.49 -30.59 -15.79
N ARG A 499 22.31 -30.33 -16.35
CA ARG A 499 22.03 -29.32 -17.39
C ARG A 499 21.15 -28.20 -16.81
N GLY A 500 20.86 -27.18 -17.60
CA GLY A 500 19.97 -26.11 -17.20
C GLY A 500 20.71 -24.80 -16.86
N PHE A 501 21.94 -24.63 -17.36
CA PHE A 501 22.77 -23.45 -17.10
C PHE A 501 23.22 -22.79 -18.39
N CYS A 502 23.29 -21.46 -18.43
CA CYS A 502 23.92 -20.73 -19.52
C CYS A 502 25.43 -20.64 -19.31
N VAL A 503 26.14 -20.27 -20.37
CA VAL A 503 27.60 -20.15 -20.38
C VAL A 503 28.13 -19.20 -19.29
N ASP A 504 27.45 -18.07 -19.09
CA ASP A 504 27.92 -17.05 -18.15
C ASP A 504 27.69 -17.47 -16.70
N CYS A 505 26.52 -18.03 -16.39
CA CYS A 505 26.24 -18.54 -15.06
C CYS A 505 27.13 -19.75 -14.71
N SER A 506 27.40 -20.65 -15.67
CA SER A 506 28.22 -21.82 -15.43
C SER A 506 29.66 -21.47 -15.06
N LYS A 507 30.21 -20.38 -15.59
CA LYS A 507 31.56 -19.87 -15.25
C LYS A 507 31.71 -19.40 -13.82
N LEU A 508 30.62 -19.01 -13.18
CA LEU A 508 30.60 -18.52 -11.80
C LEU A 508 30.42 -19.65 -10.78
N LEU A 509 30.16 -20.89 -11.23
CA LEU A 509 29.89 -22.01 -10.37
C LEU A 509 31.15 -22.80 -10.07
N LEU A 510 31.44 -23.00 -8.78
CA LEU A 510 32.46 -23.97 -8.30
C LEU A 510 31.82 -25.33 -8.00
N HIS A 511 30.57 -25.35 -7.61
CA HIS A 511 29.82 -26.55 -7.28
C HIS A 511 28.48 -26.55 -8.02
N CYS A 512 28.02 -27.72 -8.42
CA CYS A 512 26.72 -27.88 -9.06
C CYS A 512 25.57 -27.47 -8.11
N PRO A 513 24.70 -26.52 -8.44
CA PRO A 513 23.60 -26.13 -7.57
C PRO A 513 22.59 -27.25 -7.29
N MET A 514 22.50 -28.25 -8.18
CA MET A 514 21.53 -29.33 -8.06
C MET A 514 22.01 -30.46 -7.15
N CYS A 515 23.31 -30.85 -7.23
CA CYS A 515 23.85 -31.98 -6.46
C CYS A 515 25.06 -31.64 -5.60
N ARG A 516 25.52 -30.39 -5.59
CA ARG A 516 26.68 -29.89 -4.84
C ARG A 516 28.01 -30.52 -5.17
N SER A 517 28.09 -31.33 -6.22
CA SER A 517 29.38 -31.90 -6.70
C SER A 517 30.29 -30.80 -7.22
N MET A 518 31.60 -30.91 -7.00
CA MET A 518 32.57 -29.99 -7.55
C MET A 518 32.57 -30.08 -9.08
N ILE A 519 32.60 -28.93 -9.74
CA ILE A 519 32.61 -28.85 -11.20
C ILE A 519 34.05 -28.80 -11.68
N TYR A 520 34.42 -29.77 -12.54
CA TYR A 520 35.75 -29.83 -13.16
C TYR A 520 35.75 -29.25 -14.57
N LYS A 521 34.60 -29.30 -15.28
CA LYS A 521 34.44 -28.83 -16.64
C LYS A 521 32.99 -28.44 -16.89
N SER A 522 32.78 -27.34 -17.60
CA SER A 522 31.49 -26.93 -18.17
C SER A 522 31.57 -27.10 -19.70
N GLU A 523 30.69 -27.90 -20.29
CA GLU A 523 30.68 -28.22 -21.70
C GLU A 523 29.45 -27.59 -22.36
N GLN A 524 29.69 -26.77 -23.39
CA GLN A 524 28.61 -26.12 -24.14
C GLN A 524 28.13 -27.08 -25.23
N GLU A 525 26.82 -27.29 -25.32
CA GLU A 525 26.20 -28.08 -26.38
C GLU A 525 26.17 -27.26 -27.68
N GLU A 526 26.61 -27.83 -28.80
CA GLU A 526 26.45 -27.24 -30.11
C GLU A 526 24.97 -27.29 -30.49
N ILE A 527 24.36 -26.11 -30.69
CA ILE A 527 22.99 -25.99 -31.16
C ILE A 527 22.99 -26.34 -32.63
N SER A 528 22.52 -27.55 -32.98
CA SER A 528 22.18 -27.85 -34.36
C SER A 528 21.04 -26.91 -34.77
N SER A 529 21.35 -25.99 -35.69
CA SER A 529 20.50 -24.98 -36.30
C SER A 529 19.28 -25.58 -36.99
#